data_c6b3226d53b77bee04133fc6259a4d28
#
_entry.id   c6b3226d53b77bee04133fc6259a4d28
#
_cell.length_a   1.000
_cell.length_b   1.000
_cell.length_c   1.000
_cell.angle_alpha   90.00
_cell.angle_beta   90.00
_cell.angle_gamma   90.00
#
_symmetry.space_group_name_H-M   'P 1'
#
loop_
_entity.id
_entity.type
_entity.pdbx_description
1 polymer ?
#
loop_
_entity_poly.entity_id
_entity_poly.type
_entity_poly.pdbx_seq_one_letter_code
_entity_poly.pdbx_strand_id
1 'polypeptide(L)'
;NISQFGWVNALLILGVLISLIVPLAYVLRGKTEDHSAGRQQAETLLQILNRARQHSGYLYLTAGFFVCGFHVMFVMAHLPTFLKSHDMPPWLFGTAISLIGITNLIGTFTFGYLGDKYSKKYLLSTLYFLRSIVISIFLIFPVSVTSVLVFCFLIGFLWLATVPLTNALVGQLFGLKYLATLAGIVFCSHQLGSFASILLG
;
A
#
# COMPACT_ATOMS: atom_id res chain seq x y z
N ASN A 1 -1.59 -12.44 -21.57
CA ASN A 1 -1.10 -12.89 -22.89
C ASN A 1 0.23 -13.66 -22.83
N ILE A 2 0.53 -14.28 -21.67
CA ILE A 2 1.71 -15.15 -21.49
C ILE A 2 1.66 -16.33 -22.46
N SER A 3 0.46 -16.81 -22.83
CA SER A 3 0.26 -17.91 -23.76
C SER A 3 0.61 -17.59 -25.23
N GLN A 4 0.57 -16.32 -25.63
CA GLN A 4 0.90 -15.89 -26.98
C GLN A 4 2.35 -15.44 -27.16
N PHE A 5 2.93 -14.83 -26.14
CA PHE A 5 4.28 -14.24 -26.22
C PHE A 5 5.33 -14.99 -25.42
N GLY A 6 4.95 -16.00 -24.61
CA GLY A 6 5.84 -16.65 -23.66
C GLY A 6 6.18 -15.77 -22.45
N TRP A 7 6.49 -16.40 -21.34
CA TRP A 7 6.81 -15.70 -20.08
C TRP A 7 8.07 -14.81 -20.19
N VAL A 8 9.05 -15.22 -21.01
CA VAL A 8 10.31 -14.46 -21.21
C VAL A 8 10.04 -13.11 -21.86
N ASN A 9 9.24 -13.09 -22.95
CA ASN A 9 8.90 -11.86 -23.63
C ASN A 9 8.04 -10.93 -22.76
N ALA A 10 7.15 -11.49 -21.93
CA ALA A 10 6.40 -10.69 -20.95
C ALA A 10 7.32 -10.00 -19.94
N LEU A 11 8.35 -10.71 -19.44
CA LEU A 11 9.35 -10.12 -18.54
C LEU A 11 10.23 -9.07 -19.24
N LEU A 12 10.61 -9.30 -20.51
CA LEU A 12 11.37 -8.32 -21.29
C LEU A 12 10.57 -7.03 -21.51
N ILE A 13 9.29 -7.14 -21.87
CA ILE A 13 8.40 -5.98 -22.01
C ILE A 13 8.30 -5.22 -20.69
N LEU A 14 8.10 -5.92 -19.58
CA LEU A 14 8.05 -5.32 -18.26
C LEU A 14 9.38 -4.63 -17.90
N GLY A 15 10.51 -5.27 -18.19
CA GLY A 15 11.85 -4.70 -17.99
C GLY A 15 12.07 -3.42 -18.79
N VAL A 16 11.64 -3.37 -20.05
CA VAL A 16 11.69 -2.17 -20.89
C VAL A 16 10.80 -1.06 -20.32
N LEU A 17 9.57 -1.38 -19.89
CA LEU A 17 8.67 -0.41 -19.27
C LEU A 17 9.26 0.18 -17.99
N ILE A 18 9.86 -0.66 -17.14
CA ILE A 18 10.53 -0.21 -15.91
C ILE A 18 11.74 0.68 -16.21
N SER A 19 12.52 0.36 -17.25
CA SER A 19 13.70 1.16 -17.62
C SER A 19 13.33 2.58 -18.10
N LEU A 20 12.09 2.82 -18.55
CA LEU A 20 11.61 4.18 -18.83
C LEU A 20 11.55 5.09 -17.59
N ILE A 21 11.56 4.51 -16.39
CA ILE A 21 11.62 5.28 -15.13
C ILE A 21 12.97 5.98 -14.98
N VAL A 22 14.05 5.41 -15.53
CA VAL A 22 15.42 5.95 -15.39
C VAL A 22 15.56 7.36 -15.99
N PRO A 23 15.20 7.59 -17.28
CA PRO A 23 15.25 8.93 -17.85
C PRO A 23 14.26 9.89 -17.17
N LEU A 24 13.09 9.40 -16.75
CA LEU A 24 12.11 10.20 -16.02
C LEU A 24 12.66 10.66 -14.66
N ALA A 25 13.33 9.78 -13.92
CA ALA A 25 13.99 10.11 -12.67
C ALA A 25 15.12 11.13 -12.85
N TYR A 26 15.84 11.06 -13.98
CA TYR A 26 16.89 12.04 -14.30
C TYR A 26 16.30 13.42 -14.58
N VAL A 27 15.20 13.52 -15.32
CA VAL A 27 14.47 14.78 -15.57
C VAL A 27 13.89 15.36 -14.29
N LEU A 28 13.40 14.51 -13.39
CA LEU A 28 12.82 14.91 -12.10
C LEU A 28 13.87 15.17 -11.01
N ARG A 29 15.16 15.05 -11.34
CA ARG A 29 16.26 15.41 -10.45
C ARG A 29 16.29 16.92 -10.25
N GLY A 30 15.38 17.43 -9.41
CA GLY A 30 15.38 18.81 -8.94
C GLY A 30 16.70 19.14 -8.25
N LYS A 31 17.16 20.40 -8.35
CA LYS A 31 18.20 20.94 -7.46
C LYS A 31 17.69 20.73 -6.04
N THR A 32 18.48 20.05 -5.22
CA THR A 32 18.28 20.03 -3.77
C THR A 32 18.44 21.49 -3.32
N GLU A 33 17.34 22.22 -3.24
CA GLU A 33 17.36 23.49 -2.52
C GLU A 33 17.64 23.12 -1.08
N ASP A 34 18.79 23.56 -0.64
CA ASP A 34 19.22 23.49 0.75
C ASP A 34 18.28 24.42 1.53
N HIS A 35 17.11 23.91 1.93
CA HIS A 35 16.22 24.59 2.85
C HIS A 35 16.88 24.61 4.24
N SER A 36 17.98 25.32 4.34
CA SER A 36 18.56 25.80 5.60
C SER A 36 17.69 26.93 6.14
N ALA A 37 16.40 26.72 6.25
CA ALA A 37 15.48 27.62 6.93
C ALA A 37 15.50 27.28 8.43
N GLY A 38 16.20 28.13 9.17
CA GLY A 38 16.11 28.20 10.63
C GLY A 38 17.03 27.24 11.36
N ARG A 39 17.98 27.77 12.13
CA ARG A 39 18.78 27.10 13.17
C ARG A 39 17.89 26.51 14.28
N GLN A 40 17.06 25.53 13.96
CA GLN A 40 16.69 24.52 14.96
C GLN A 40 17.88 23.58 15.07
N GLN A 41 18.39 23.41 16.30
CA GLN A 41 19.46 22.46 16.60
C GLN A 41 19.18 21.17 15.83
N ALA A 42 20.07 20.84 14.88
CA ALA A 42 19.85 19.73 13.95
C ALA A 42 19.82 18.43 14.77
N GLU A 43 18.61 17.97 15.10
CA GLU A 43 18.44 16.66 15.75
C GLU A 43 19.26 15.61 14.99
N THR A 44 19.99 14.81 15.73
CA THR A 44 20.74 13.67 15.16
C THR A 44 19.78 12.53 14.82
N LEU A 45 20.20 11.60 13.95
CA LEU A 45 19.41 10.43 13.60
C LEU A 45 18.98 9.64 14.86
N LEU A 46 19.86 9.47 15.83
CA LEU A 46 19.56 8.75 17.07
C LEU A 46 18.49 9.44 17.91
N GLN A 47 18.54 10.78 17.99
CA GLN A 47 17.54 11.55 18.74
C GLN A 47 16.15 11.43 18.09
N ILE A 48 16.04 11.53 16.76
CA ILE A 48 14.77 11.41 16.07
C ILE A 48 14.20 9.98 16.17
N LEU A 49 15.03 8.94 16.09
CA LEU A 49 14.62 7.55 16.28
C LEU A 49 14.10 7.30 17.71
N ASN A 50 14.77 7.85 18.73
CA ASN A 50 14.33 7.75 20.11
C ASN A 50 12.99 8.47 20.33
N ARG A 51 12.82 9.68 19.74
CA ARG A 51 11.57 10.43 19.77
C ARG A 51 10.45 9.68 19.05
N ALA A 52 10.70 9.07 17.90
CA ALA A 52 9.74 8.29 17.15
C ALA A 52 9.28 7.04 17.94
N ARG A 53 10.22 6.32 18.58
CA ARG A 53 9.92 5.16 19.42
C ARG A 53 9.07 5.50 20.65
N GLN A 54 9.16 6.73 21.17
CA GLN A 54 8.36 7.20 22.30
C GLN A 54 7.04 7.85 21.87
N HIS A 55 6.85 8.10 20.57
CA HIS A 55 5.66 8.77 20.06
C HIS A 55 4.55 7.75 19.78
N SER A 56 3.52 7.70 20.62
CA SER A 56 2.41 6.74 20.53
C SER A 56 1.73 6.73 19.17
N GLY A 57 1.51 7.90 18.56
CA GLY A 57 0.91 8.01 17.21
C GLY A 57 1.74 7.34 16.13
N TYR A 58 3.08 7.40 16.21
CA TYR A 58 3.96 6.71 15.29
C TYR A 58 3.95 5.19 15.50
N LEU A 59 3.89 4.74 16.74
CA LEU A 59 3.78 3.31 17.07
C LEU A 59 2.47 2.72 16.55
N TYR A 60 1.34 3.41 16.77
CA TYR A 60 0.04 2.99 16.21
C TYR A 60 0.03 2.99 14.69
N LEU A 61 0.67 3.99 14.05
CA LEU A 61 0.82 4.03 12.60
C LEU A 61 1.62 2.82 12.09
N THR A 62 2.73 2.49 12.74
CA THR A 62 3.58 1.35 12.41
C THR A 62 2.85 0.02 12.59
N ALA A 63 2.11 -0.14 13.68
CA ALA A 63 1.28 -1.31 13.93
C ALA A 63 0.13 -1.43 12.90
N GLY A 64 -0.54 -0.33 12.58
CA GLY A 64 -1.56 -0.29 11.53
C GLY A 64 -1.00 -0.68 10.16
N PHE A 65 0.23 -0.27 9.86
CA PHE A 65 0.87 -0.62 8.60
C PHE A 65 1.33 -2.09 8.54
N PHE A 66 1.65 -2.71 9.68
CA PHE A 66 1.81 -4.17 9.79
C PHE A 66 0.52 -4.89 9.38
N VAL A 67 -0.62 -4.48 9.94
CA VAL A 67 -1.94 -5.05 9.60
C VAL A 67 -2.26 -4.82 8.12
N CYS A 68 -1.87 -3.68 7.56
CA CYS A 68 -2.02 -3.41 6.13
C CYS A 68 -1.28 -4.46 5.28
N GLY A 69 0.00 -4.69 5.59
CA GLY A 69 0.81 -5.70 4.90
C GLY A 69 0.24 -7.10 5.01
N PHE A 70 -0.26 -7.44 6.20
CA PHE A 70 -0.92 -8.71 6.44
C PHE A 70 -2.13 -8.90 5.51
N HIS A 71 -3.06 -7.95 5.47
CA HIS A 71 -4.27 -8.03 4.63
C HIS A 71 -3.95 -8.08 3.14
N VAL A 72 -3.03 -7.21 2.69
CA VAL A 72 -2.65 -7.12 1.27
C VAL A 72 -2.10 -8.45 0.78
N MET A 73 -1.13 -8.99 1.50
CA MET A 73 -0.47 -10.21 1.08
C MET A 73 -1.35 -11.46 1.30
N PHE A 74 -2.18 -11.46 2.35
CA PHE A 74 -3.15 -12.53 2.56
C PHE A 74 -4.08 -12.69 1.36
N VAL A 75 -4.69 -11.61 0.90
CA VAL A 75 -5.58 -11.64 -0.27
C VAL A 75 -4.83 -12.07 -1.52
N MET A 76 -3.64 -11.49 -1.78
CA MET A 76 -2.87 -11.81 -2.99
C MET A 76 -2.39 -13.25 -3.03
N ALA A 77 -1.95 -13.80 -1.91
CA ALA A 77 -1.42 -15.17 -1.85
C ALA A 77 -2.53 -16.23 -1.87
N HIS A 78 -3.64 -15.97 -1.19
CA HIS A 78 -4.66 -17.00 -0.97
C HIS A 78 -5.86 -16.90 -1.92
N LEU A 79 -6.09 -15.76 -2.59
CA LEU A 79 -7.19 -15.59 -3.52
C LEU A 79 -7.22 -16.65 -4.64
N PRO A 80 -6.10 -17.04 -5.28
CA PRO A 80 -6.13 -18.07 -6.33
C PRO A 80 -6.61 -19.42 -5.81
N THR A 81 -6.09 -19.84 -4.65
CA THR A 81 -6.45 -21.11 -4.02
C THR A 81 -7.90 -21.09 -3.54
N PHE A 82 -8.35 -19.97 -2.99
CA PHE A 82 -9.72 -19.75 -2.56
C PHE A 82 -10.71 -19.86 -3.74
N LEU A 83 -10.42 -19.22 -4.87
CA LEU A 83 -11.28 -19.30 -6.06
C LEU A 83 -11.32 -20.73 -6.62
N LYS A 84 -10.18 -21.42 -6.62
CA LYS A 84 -10.11 -22.80 -7.08
C LYS A 84 -10.89 -23.74 -6.18
N SER A 85 -10.85 -23.59 -4.86
CA SER A 85 -11.60 -24.43 -3.91
C SER A 85 -13.12 -24.25 -3.97
N HIS A 86 -13.59 -23.16 -4.58
CA HIS A 86 -15.01 -22.88 -4.81
C HIS A 86 -15.44 -23.11 -6.28
N ASP A 87 -14.65 -23.87 -7.06
CA ASP A 87 -14.92 -24.21 -8.46
C ASP A 87 -15.19 -22.96 -9.34
N MET A 88 -14.55 -21.84 -9.05
CA MET A 88 -14.71 -20.60 -9.80
C MET A 88 -14.03 -20.67 -11.18
N PRO A 89 -14.60 -20.01 -12.20
CA PRO A 89 -14.03 -20.03 -13.55
C PRO A 89 -12.59 -19.53 -13.57
N PRO A 90 -11.67 -20.17 -14.33
CA PRO A 90 -10.25 -19.79 -14.36
C PRO A 90 -9.98 -18.32 -14.76
N TRP A 91 -10.84 -17.73 -15.59
CA TRP A 91 -10.72 -16.33 -16.02
C TRP A 91 -10.95 -15.34 -14.87
N LEU A 92 -11.68 -15.72 -13.83
CA LEU A 92 -12.07 -14.85 -12.73
C LEU A 92 -10.86 -14.32 -11.96
N PHE A 93 -9.82 -15.15 -11.78
CA PHE A 93 -8.60 -14.70 -11.08
C PHE A 93 -7.92 -13.53 -11.80
N GLY A 94 -7.71 -13.66 -13.10
CA GLY A 94 -7.09 -12.58 -13.90
C GLY A 94 -7.91 -11.29 -13.87
N THR A 95 -9.24 -11.42 -13.97
CA THR A 95 -10.17 -10.27 -13.88
C THR A 95 -10.16 -9.65 -12.49
N ALA A 96 -10.15 -10.46 -11.44
CA ALA A 96 -10.10 -10.00 -10.04
C ALA A 96 -8.83 -9.17 -9.77
N ILE A 97 -7.66 -9.67 -10.14
CA ILE A 97 -6.38 -8.94 -9.97
C ILE A 97 -6.35 -7.66 -10.79
N SER A 98 -6.82 -7.70 -12.05
CA SER A 98 -6.91 -6.51 -12.89
C SER A 98 -7.84 -5.45 -12.29
N LEU A 99 -8.97 -5.89 -11.76
CA LEU A 99 -9.95 -5.01 -11.09
C LEU A 99 -9.35 -4.36 -9.84
N ILE A 100 -8.66 -5.14 -8.99
CA ILE A 100 -7.93 -4.61 -7.83
C ILE A 100 -6.92 -3.54 -8.29
N GLY A 101 -6.14 -3.80 -9.35
CA GLY A 101 -5.15 -2.86 -9.86
C GLY A 101 -5.75 -1.54 -10.33
N ILE A 102 -6.83 -1.61 -11.14
CA ILE A 102 -7.51 -0.41 -11.67
C ILE A 102 -8.14 0.41 -10.54
N THR A 103 -8.88 -0.25 -9.65
CA THR A 103 -9.56 0.45 -8.55
C THR A 103 -8.58 0.99 -7.51
N ASN A 104 -7.43 0.31 -7.30
CA ASN A 104 -6.34 0.82 -6.48
C ASN A 104 -5.77 2.15 -7.02
N LEU A 105 -5.61 2.26 -8.32
CA LEU A 105 -5.19 3.52 -8.93
C LEU A 105 -6.17 4.65 -8.58
N ILE A 106 -7.46 4.43 -8.82
CA ILE A 106 -8.52 5.40 -8.50
C ILE A 106 -8.54 5.74 -7.01
N GLY A 107 -8.47 4.72 -6.15
CA GLY A 107 -8.46 4.88 -4.69
C GLY A 107 -7.26 5.70 -4.20
N THR A 108 -6.07 5.41 -4.70
CA THR A 108 -4.85 6.13 -4.31
C THR A 108 -4.93 7.61 -4.66
N PHE A 109 -5.41 7.97 -5.87
CA PHE A 109 -5.64 9.37 -6.24
C PHE A 109 -6.71 10.03 -5.38
N THR A 110 -7.83 9.35 -5.16
CA THR A 110 -8.93 9.87 -4.36
C THR A 110 -8.49 10.19 -2.93
N PHE A 111 -7.85 9.24 -2.26
CA PHE A 111 -7.40 9.43 -0.88
C PHE A 111 -6.16 10.31 -0.76
N GLY A 112 -5.32 10.40 -1.79
CA GLY A 112 -4.29 11.43 -1.90
C GLY A 112 -4.89 12.82 -1.85
N TYR A 113 -5.86 13.11 -2.73
CA TYR A 113 -6.58 14.38 -2.76
C TYR A 113 -7.37 14.69 -1.48
N LEU A 114 -8.05 13.69 -0.91
CA LEU A 114 -8.74 13.84 0.36
C LEU A 114 -7.76 14.11 1.51
N GLY A 115 -6.56 13.53 1.45
CA GLY A 115 -5.50 13.76 2.43
C GLY A 115 -4.98 15.19 2.47
N ASP A 116 -5.12 15.96 1.39
CA ASP A 116 -4.80 17.39 1.37
C ASP A 116 -5.88 18.24 2.05
N LYS A 117 -7.15 17.78 2.01
CA LYS A 117 -8.29 18.52 2.56
C LYS A 117 -8.66 18.13 3.97
N TYR A 118 -8.47 16.87 4.34
CA TYR A 118 -8.94 16.31 5.61
C TYR A 118 -7.79 15.77 6.45
N SER A 119 -8.04 15.53 7.71
CA SER A 119 -7.08 14.97 8.64
C SER A 119 -6.68 13.56 8.21
N LYS A 120 -5.39 13.38 7.89
CA LYS A 120 -4.79 12.11 7.45
C LYS A 120 -5.00 10.97 8.45
N LYS A 121 -4.99 11.30 9.74
CA LYS A 121 -5.25 10.36 10.84
C LYS A 121 -6.65 9.74 10.72
N TYR A 122 -7.69 10.57 10.53
CA TYR A 122 -9.05 10.08 10.43
C TYR A 122 -9.28 9.33 9.11
N LEU A 123 -8.69 9.79 8.01
CA LEU A 123 -8.77 9.08 6.72
C LEU A 123 -8.14 7.68 6.80
N LEU A 124 -6.98 7.55 7.45
CA LEU A 124 -6.35 6.24 7.68
C LEU A 124 -7.24 5.33 8.53
N SER A 125 -7.79 5.85 9.62
CA SER A 125 -8.72 5.08 10.47
C SER A 125 -9.95 4.62 9.70
N THR A 126 -10.54 5.48 8.89
CA THR A 126 -11.68 5.16 8.02
C THR A 126 -11.32 4.09 6.99
N LEU A 127 -10.15 4.17 6.36
CA LEU A 127 -9.67 3.16 5.41
C LEU A 127 -9.56 1.77 6.06
N TYR A 128 -8.94 1.67 7.24
CA TYR A 128 -8.83 0.40 7.94
C TYR A 128 -10.19 -0.14 8.39
N PHE A 129 -11.06 0.73 8.86
CA PHE A 129 -12.41 0.37 9.26
C PHE A 129 -13.24 -0.15 8.07
N LEU A 130 -13.21 0.56 6.95
CA LEU A 130 -13.91 0.12 5.73
C LEU A 130 -13.37 -1.20 5.19
N ARG A 131 -12.05 -1.43 5.24
CA ARG A 131 -11.48 -2.73 4.86
C ARG A 131 -12.00 -3.87 5.73
N SER A 132 -12.06 -3.67 7.04
CA SER A 132 -12.59 -4.73 7.91
C SER A 132 -14.06 -5.02 7.64
N ILE A 133 -14.87 -4.02 7.32
CA ILE A 133 -16.26 -4.21 6.88
C ILE A 133 -16.31 -5.00 5.57
N VAL A 134 -15.54 -4.61 4.55
CA VAL A 134 -15.52 -5.28 3.24
C VAL A 134 -15.13 -6.75 3.37
N ILE A 135 -14.10 -7.05 4.16
CA ILE A 135 -13.66 -8.43 4.42
C ILE A 135 -14.74 -9.20 5.17
N SER A 136 -15.31 -8.62 6.22
CA SER A 136 -16.36 -9.28 7.01
C SER A 136 -17.61 -9.60 6.18
N ILE A 137 -18.05 -8.65 5.35
CA ILE A 137 -19.17 -8.87 4.44
C ILE A 137 -18.85 -10.01 3.48
N PHE A 138 -17.67 -10.02 2.87
CA PHE A 138 -17.29 -11.08 1.92
C PHE A 138 -17.28 -12.48 2.56
N LEU A 139 -16.91 -12.59 3.84
CA LEU A 139 -16.90 -13.86 4.57
C LEU A 139 -18.30 -14.36 4.96
N ILE A 140 -19.27 -13.45 5.10
CA ILE A 140 -20.66 -13.80 5.53
C ILE A 140 -21.51 -14.18 4.32
N PHE A 141 -21.31 -13.55 3.17
CA PHE A 141 -22.12 -13.79 1.98
C PHE A 141 -21.65 -15.00 1.17
N PRO A 142 -22.59 -15.68 0.44
CA PRO A 142 -22.24 -16.79 -0.43
C PRO A 142 -21.20 -16.39 -1.48
N VAL A 143 -20.22 -17.28 -1.70
CA VAL A 143 -19.18 -17.06 -2.71
C VAL A 143 -19.79 -17.24 -4.10
N SER A 144 -19.74 -16.19 -4.91
CA SER A 144 -20.20 -16.15 -6.29
C SER A 144 -19.28 -15.28 -7.13
N VAL A 145 -19.35 -15.39 -8.45
CA VAL A 145 -18.59 -14.51 -9.35
C VAL A 145 -18.83 -13.04 -9.02
N THR A 146 -20.09 -12.66 -8.79
CA THR A 146 -20.47 -11.28 -8.46
C THR A 146 -19.89 -10.84 -7.11
N SER A 147 -19.99 -11.69 -6.05
CA SER A 147 -19.46 -11.34 -4.72
C SER A 147 -17.94 -11.15 -4.75
N VAL A 148 -17.21 -11.99 -5.51
CA VAL A 148 -15.77 -11.88 -5.71
C VAL A 148 -15.42 -10.58 -6.43
N LEU A 149 -16.12 -10.23 -7.51
CA LEU A 149 -15.84 -8.99 -8.26
C LEU A 149 -16.15 -7.75 -7.42
N VAL A 150 -17.26 -7.72 -6.69
CA VAL A 150 -17.58 -6.61 -5.77
C VAL A 150 -16.54 -6.49 -4.66
N PHE A 151 -16.13 -7.60 -4.06
CA PHE A 151 -15.05 -7.62 -3.08
C PHE A 151 -13.76 -7.04 -3.66
N CYS A 152 -13.32 -7.52 -4.83
CA CYS A 152 -12.09 -7.05 -5.48
C CYS A 152 -12.16 -5.58 -5.87
N PHE A 153 -13.31 -5.08 -6.30
CA PHE A 153 -13.53 -3.66 -6.56
C PHE A 153 -13.36 -2.83 -5.30
N LEU A 154 -14.06 -3.18 -4.22
CA LEU A 154 -14.03 -2.43 -2.96
C LEU A 154 -12.68 -2.51 -2.26
N ILE A 155 -12.12 -3.72 -2.15
CA ILE A 155 -10.81 -3.89 -1.50
C ILE A 155 -9.71 -3.20 -2.30
N GLY A 156 -9.76 -3.27 -3.64
CA GLY A 156 -8.82 -2.60 -4.52
C GLY A 156 -8.85 -1.08 -4.35
N PHE A 157 -10.04 -0.47 -4.29
CA PHE A 157 -10.20 0.96 -4.06
C PHE A 157 -9.57 1.43 -2.73
N LEU A 158 -9.64 0.59 -1.71
CA LEU A 158 -9.06 0.85 -0.40
C LEU A 158 -7.59 0.39 -0.28
N TRP A 159 -7.00 -0.26 -1.31
CA TRP A 159 -5.79 -1.07 -1.24
C TRP A 159 -4.56 -0.31 -0.74
N LEU A 160 -3.92 0.45 -1.61
CA LEU A 160 -2.71 1.22 -1.28
C LEU A 160 -2.98 2.70 -0.99
N ALA A 161 -4.24 3.10 -0.88
CA ALA A 161 -4.63 4.44 -0.49
C ALA A 161 -4.04 4.90 0.86
N THR A 162 -3.61 3.93 1.69
CA THR A 162 -2.92 4.18 2.96
C THR A 162 -1.50 4.70 2.79
N VAL A 163 -0.81 4.39 1.68
CA VAL A 163 0.61 4.73 1.47
C VAL A 163 0.87 6.24 1.45
N PRO A 164 0.20 7.04 0.58
CA PRO A 164 0.41 8.49 0.56
C PRO A 164 0.05 9.15 1.88
N LEU A 165 -1.04 8.71 2.52
CA LEU A 165 -1.48 9.25 3.81
C LEU A 165 -0.48 8.95 4.94
N THR A 166 0.10 7.74 4.95
CA THR A 166 1.11 7.34 5.94
C THR A 166 2.37 8.16 5.80
N ASN A 167 2.91 8.31 4.58
CA ASN A 167 4.11 9.12 4.34
C ASN A 167 3.88 10.59 4.72
N ALA A 168 2.74 11.14 4.33
CA ALA A 168 2.40 12.51 4.67
C ALA A 168 2.22 12.71 6.19
N LEU A 169 1.66 11.72 6.91
CA LEU A 169 1.52 11.79 8.37
C LEU A 169 2.88 11.70 9.07
N VAL A 170 3.79 10.83 8.63
CA VAL A 170 5.17 10.76 9.14
C VAL A 170 5.88 12.10 8.92
N GLY A 171 5.74 12.71 7.74
CA GLY A 171 6.29 14.03 7.45
C GLY A 171 5.74 15.14 8.33
N GLN A 172 4.44 15.09 8.66
CA GLN A 172 3.82 16.05 9.59
C GLN A 172 4.32 15.90 11.02
N LEU A 173 4.58 14.67 11.49
CA LEU A 173 5.00 14.40 12.86
C LEU A 173 6.48 14.71 13.11
N PHE A 174 7.34 14.45 12.12
CA PHE A 174 8.80 14.46 12.31
C PHE A 174 9.56 15.36 11.33
N GLY A 175 8.85 16.00 10.40
CA GLY A 175 9.47 16.82 9.35
C GLY A 175 10.04 15.99 8.20
N LEU A 176 10.59 16.68 7.20
CA LEU A 176 11.05 16.05 5.95
C LEU A 176 12.46 15.49 6.04
N LYS A 177 13.31 15.99 6.94
CA LYS A 177 14.73 15.64 7.02
C LYS A 177 14.99 14.14 7.17
N TYR A 178 14.22 13.46 8.00
CA TYR A 178 14.34 12.02 8.27
C TYR A 178 13.13 11.21 7.79
N LEU A 179 12.30 11.79 6.91
CA LEU A 179 11.09 11.16 6.39
C LEU A 179 11.37 9.78 5.79
N ALA A 180 12.39 9.68 4.93
CA ALA A 180 12.72 8.41 4.27
C ALA A 180 13.09 7.31 5.28
N THR A 181 13.85 7.62 6.32
CA THR A 181 14.23 6.65 7.36
C THR A 181 13.03 6.20 8.17
N LEU A 182 12.22 7.15 8.65
CA LEU A 182 11.06 6.84 9.49
C LEU A 182 9.95 6.13 8.68
N ALA A 183 9.69 6.56 7.46
CA ALA A 183 8.78 5.86 6.56
C ALA A 183 9.31 4.45 6.21
N GLY A 184 10.62 4.29 6.01
CA GLY A 184 11.26 2.99 5.78
C GLY A 184 11.02 2.01 6.94
N ILE A 185 11.06 2.45 8.19
CA ILE A 185 10.72 1.61 9.35
C ILE A 185 9.25 1.18 9.33
N VAL A 186 8.34 2.10 9.00
CA VAL A 186 6.92 1.78 8.85
C VAL A 186 6.71 0.75 7.72
N PHE A 187 7.40 0.91 6.59
CA PHE A 187 7.35 -0.07 5.49
C PHE A 187 7.98 -1.42 5.86
N CYS A 188 9.03 -1.44 6.66
CA CYS A 188 9.59 -2.68 7.20
C CYS A 188 8.55 -3.46 8.03
N SER A 189 7.79 -2.76 8.85
CA SER A 189 6.66 -3.34 9.59
C SER A 189 5.59 -3.95 8.66
N HIS A 190 5.28 -3.27 7.56
CA HIS A 190 4.37 -3.79 6.53
C HIS A 190 4.90 -5.12 5.94
N GLN A 191 6.19 -5.20 5.63
CA GLN A 191 6.80 -6.42 5.08
C GLN A 191 6.78 -7.57 6.10
N LEU A 192 6.98 -7.28 7.39
CA LEU A 192 6.83 -8.28 8.44
C LEU A 192 5.38 -8.79 8.52
N GLY A 193 4.39 -7.91 8.39
CA GLY A 193 2.98 -8.28 8.29
C GLY A 193 2.69 -9.17 7.07
N SER A 194 3.24 -8.80 5.92
CA SER A 194 3.14 -9.56 4.68
C SER A 194 3.74 -10.97 4.81
N PHE A 195 4.91 -11.07 5.42
CA PHE A 195 5.56 -12.36 5.70
C PHE A 195 4.71 -13.24 6.63
N ALA A 196 4.22 -12.65 7.73
CA ALA A 196 3.38 -13.37 8.70
C ALA A 196 2.10 -13.90 8.06
N SER A 197 1.49 -13.16 7.13
CA SER A 197 0.25 -13.57 6.47
C SER A 197 0.39 -14.81 5.58
N ILE A 198 1.54 -14.96 4.92
CA ILE A 198 1.81 -16.13 4.07
C ILE A 198 1.99 -17.39 4.91
N LEU A 199 2.55 -17.26 6.13
CA LEU A 199 2.79 -18.40 7.03
C LEU A 199 1.52 -18.87 7.75
N LEU A 200 0.54 -17.98 7.93
CA LEU A 200 -0.66 -18.25 8.72
C LEU A 200 -1.89 -18.64 7.86
N GLY A 201 -1.81 -18.55 6.57
CA GLY A 201 -2.85 -18.97 5.63
C GLY A 201 -2.50 -20.24 4.91
#